data_a17d561d42d6d807912e942abbcd782c
#
_entry.id   a17d561d42d6d807912e942abbcd782c
#
_cell.length_a   1.000
_cell.length_b   1.000
_cell.length_c   1.000
_cell.angle_alpha   90.00
_cell.angle_beta   90.00
_cell.angle_gamma   90.00
#
_symmetry.space_group_name_H-M   'P 1'
#
loop_
_entity.id
_entity.type
_entity.pdbx_description
1 polymer ?
#
loop_
_entity_poly.entity_id
_entity_poly.type
_entity_poly.pdbx_seq_one_letter_code
_entity_poly.pdbx_strand_id
1 'polypeptide(L)'
;MQKTKFPFEILIHDDASTDGTQEIIREYEQKYPDIIKPIYQAENQYSKGIKINLTYNFPRAKGKYIAFCEGDDYWTAPDKLQKQVDFLESHLDYVMCSHRYRLYFQKEGRIDDEIRPIENLSDGKEFDLSFLIRGGWLFQTLSVVFRRTVIDLNELFKYTMQIDAVLYYVFLKKGKGYCMPDVMGVYRVHDAGVWSSLNLNHQRMFSLKARKAIYDVEKTDEAALFILSQFSRPMGRIQVIREYSMFVRITKILIAHFGAGFVLRMWIDRLLFNKKLCVNEFYQIEDFCRRKKIR
;
A
#
# COMPACT_ATOMS: atom_id res chain seq x y z
N MET A 1 -15.95 9.35 17.24
CA MET A 1 -15.19 8.31 17.96
C MET A 1 -15.70 6.94 17.53
N GLN A 2 -14.83 5.92 17.45
CA GLN A 2 -15.25 4.56 17.10
C GLN A 2 -16.06 3.91 18.22
N LYS A 3 -17.08 3.16 17.83
CA LYS A 3 -17.94 2.39 18.75
C LYS A 3 -17.53 0.91 18.65
N THR A 4 -16.91 0.38 19.71
CA THR A 4 -16.39 -1.00 19.75
C THR A 4 -16.79 -1.68 21.06
N LYS A 5 -16.89 -3.01 21.02
CA LYS A 5 -17.07 -3.85 22.20
C LYS A 5 -15.73 -4.25 22.84
N PHE A 6 -14.64 -3.76 22.30
CA PHE A 6 -13.28 -4.00 22.78
C PHE A 6 -12.56 -2.66 22.99
N PRO A 7 -11.57 -2.59 23.87
CA PRO A 7 -10.74 -1.39 24.05
C PRO A 7 -9.83 -1.19 22.83
N PHE A 8 -9.48 0.07 22.55
CA PHE A 8 -8.50 0.41 21.53
C PHE A 8 -7.60 1.55 22.01
N GLU A 9 -6.42 1.64 21.44
CA GLU A 9 -5.47 2.74 21.62
C GLU A 9 -5.21 3.44 20.28
N ILE A 10 -4.82 4.69 20.32
CA ILE A 10 -4.41 5.47 19.15
C ILE A 10 -2.96 5.89 19.34
N LEU A 11 -2.08 5.29 18.54
CA LEU A 11 -0.66 5.56 18.54
C LEU A 11 -0.37 6.65 17.50
N ILE A 12 -0.06 7.85 17.97
CA ILE A 12 0.29 8.98 17.12
C ILE A 12 1.79 9.17 17.16
N HIS A 13 2.41 9.37 16.00
CA HIS A 13 3.80 9.82 15.89
C HIS A 13 3.79 11.15 15.15
N ASP A 14 4.07 12.21 15.87
CA ASP A 14 4.30 13.54 15.30
C ASP A 14 5.79 13.70 14.98
N ASP A 15 6.09 13.93 13.71
CA ASP A 15 7.46 14.00 13.22
C ASP A 15 7.99 15.44 13.14
N ALA A 16 7.89 16.17 14.25
CA ALA A 16 8.27 17.56 14.40
C ALA A 16 7.44 18.53 13.53
N SER A 17 6.11 18.39 13.58
CA SER A 17 5.19 19.30 12.88
C SER A 17 5.31 20.73 13.39
N THR A 18 5.16 21.71 12.47
CA THR A 18 5.29 23.16 12.76
C THR A 18 4.02 23.96 12.43
N ASP A 19 2.91 23.27 12.14
CA ASP A 19 1.66 23.84 11.60
C ASP A 19 0.48 23.80 12.60
N GLY A 20 0.74 23.66 13.91
CA GLY A 20 -0.32 23.53 14.92
C GLY A 20 -0.81 22.09 15.13
N THR A 21 -0.26 21.09 14.43
CA THR A 21 -0.65 19.68 14.62
C THR A 21 -0.37 19.20 16.04
N GLN A 22 0.77 19.58 16.63
CA GLN A 22 1.12 19.17 18.00
C GLN A 22 0.14 19.68 19.05
N GLU A 23 -0.35 20.92 18.92
CA GLU A 23 -1.33 21.53 19.82
C GLU A 23 -2.64 20.74 19.80
N ILE A 24 -3.11 20.36 18.62
CA ILE A 24 -4.31 19.52 18.44
C ILE A 24 -4.10 18.14 19.08
N ILE A 25 -2.95 17.51 18.85
CA ILE A 25 -2.66 16.20 19.45
C ILE A 25 -2.66 16.32 21.00
N ARG A 26 -2.05 17.36 21.59
CA ARG A 26 -2.02 17.58 23.05
C ARG A 26 -3.42 17.80 23.63
N GLU A 27 -4.28 18.55 22.92
CA GLU A 27 -5.68 18.72 23.33
C GLU A 27 -6.39 17.37 23.44
N TYR A 28 -6.26 16.53 22.41
CA TYR A 28 -6.91 15.22 22.40
C TYR A 28 -6.26 14.23 23.38
N GLU A 29 -4.95 14.28 23.60
CA GLU A 29 -4.24 13.51 24.62
C GLU A 29 -4.78 13.83 26.02
N GLN A 30 -4.96 15.12 26.35
CA GLN A 30 -5.53 15.55 27.63
C GLN A 30 -6.99 15.11 27.78
N LYS A 31 -7.76 15.16 26.70
CA LYS A 31 -9.18 14.77 26.70
C LYS A 31 -9.40 13.24 26.78
N TYR A 32 -8.46 12.46 26.23
CA TYR A 32 -8.55 11.00 26.16
C TYR A 32 -7.22 10.32 26.50
N PRO A 33 -6.69 10.52 27.73
CA PRO A 33 -5.34 10.08 28.09
C PRO A 33 -5.15 8.57 28.08
N ASP A 34 -6.24 7.80 28.24
CA ASP A 34 -6.18 6.34 28.19
C ASP A 34 -6.13 5.79 26.77
N ILE A 35 -6.56 6.56 25.77
CA ILE A 35 -6.68 6.14 24.37
C ILE A 35 -5.55 6.73 23.52
N ILE A 36 -5.27 8.04 23.64
CA ILE A 36 -4.30 8.75 22.81
C ILE A 36 -2.91 8.61 23.40
N LYS A 37 -2.00 8.04 22.62
CA LYS A 37 -0.62 7.75 23.01
C LYS A 37 0.35 8.36 22.00
N PRO A 38 0.67 9.65 22.12
CA PRO A 38 1.54 10.32 21.14
C PRO A 38 3.03 10.08 21.42
N ILE A 39 3.83 10.26 20.38
CA ILE A 39 5.26 10.55 20.42
C ILE A 39 5.45 11.88 19.70
N TYR A 40 6.16 12.81 20.31
CA TYR A 40 6.53 14.09 19.72
C TYR A 40 8.03 14.07 19.43
N GLN A 41 8.41 14.19 18.16
CA GLN A 41 9.82 14.31 17.78
C GLN A 41 10.28 15.77 17.88
N ALA A 42 11.53 15.97 18.28
CA ALA A 42 12.17 17.29 18.27
C ALA A 42 12.65 17.69 16.86
N GLU A 43 12.87 16.72 15.99
CA GLU A 43 13.33 16.90 14.61
C GLU A 43 12.78 15.78 13.71
N ASN A 44 12.60 16.11 12.43
CA ASN A 44 11.97 15.22 11.46
C ASN A 44 12.80 13.96 11.24
N GLN A 45 12.29 12.81 11.67
CA GLN A 45 12.93 11.49 11.58
C GLN A 45 12.78 10.87 10.18
N TYR A 46 11.64 11.12 9.52
CA TYR A 46 11.40 10.62 8.17
C TYR A 46 12.44 11.15 7.18
N SER A 47 12.79 12.43 7.27
CA SER A 47 13.83 13.04 6.43
C SER A 47 15.23 12.43 6.62
N LYS A 48 15.48 11.81 7.78
CA LYS A 48 16.70 11.06 8.09
C LYS A 48 16.66 9.60 7.61
N GLY A 49 15.59 9.20 6.92
CA GLY A 49 15.40 7.84 6.43
C GLY A 49 14.93 6.84 7.50
N ILE A 50 14.50 7.33 8.68
CA ILE A 50 13.96 6.47 9.72
C ILE A 50 12.59 5.92 9.30
N LYS A 51 12.41 4.64 9.50
CA LYS A 51 11.19 3.89 9.18
C LYS A 51 10.20 4.04 10.34
N ILE A 52 9.40 5.11 10.31
CA ILE A 52 8.58 5.59 11.43
C ILE A 52 7.77 4.48 12.10
N ASN A 53 6.92 3.78 11.35
CA ASN A 53 6.06 2.75 11.93
C ASN A 53 6.84 1.57 12.49
N LEU A 54 7.91 1.11 11.80
CA LEU A 54 8.72 -0.01 12.29
C LEU A 54 9.53 0.34 13.52
N THR A 55 9.99 1.59 13.61
CA THR A 55 10.86 2.05 14.71
C THR A 55 10.05 2.45 15.93
N TYR A 56 8.91 3.09 15.73
CA TYR A 56 8.19 3.72 16.84
C TYR A 56 6.82 3.10 17.12
N ASN A 57 5.96 2.91 16.11
CA ASN A 57 4.57 2.54 16.37
C ASN A 57 4.35 1.03 16.52
N PHE A 58 4.89 0.19 15.63
CA PHE A 58 4.69 -1.24 15.72
C PHE A 58 5.27 -1.87 17.00
N PRO A 59 6.48 -1.50 17.48
CA PRO A 59 7.02 -2.07 18.71
C PRO A 59 6.18 -1.81 19.95
N ARG A 60 5.47 -0.68 20.02
CA ARG A 60 4.64 -0.29 21.17
C ARG A 60 3.17 -0.66 21.03
N ALA A 61 2.74 -1.14 19.86
CA ALA A 61 1.35 -1.54 19.63
C ALA A 61 0.99 -2.78 20.46
N LYS A 62 -0.07 -2.66 21.28
CA LYS A 62 -0.55 -3.73 22.18
C LYS A 62 -1.73 -4.50 21.61
N GLY A 63 -2.50 -3.88 20.69
CA GLY A 63 -3.68 -4.47 20.10
C GLY A 63 -3.41 -5.76 19.34
N LYS A 64 -4.37 -6.69 19.34
CA LYS A 64 -4.37 -7.91 18.49
C LYS A 64 -4.45 -7.55 17.01
N TYR A 65 -5.08 -6.43 16.70
CA TYR A 65 -5.24 -5.87 15.36
C TYR A 65 -4.64 -4.47 15.30
N ILE A 66 -4.21 -4.07 14.11
CA ILE A 66 -3.72 -2.71 13.83
C ILE A 66 -4.57 -2.14 12.69
N ALA A 67 -5.03 -0.92 12.87
CA ALA A 67 -5.70 -0.12 11.86
C ALA A 67 -4.83 1.09 11.51
N PHE A 68 -4.73 1.43 10.23
CA PHE A 68 -4.09 2.65 9.78
C PHE A 68 -5.11 3.75 9.51
N CYS A 69 -4.71 4.98 9.82
CA CYS A 69 -5.36 6.20 9.34
C CYS A 69 -4.28 7.29 9.27
N GLU A 70 -4.02 7.81 8.10
CA GLU A 70 -3.12 8.95 7.94
C GLU A 70 -3.76 10.20 8.55
N GLY A 71 -2.94 11.17 9.00
CA GLY A 71 -3.42 12.38 9.70
C GLY A 71 -4.24 13.33 8.84
N ASP A 72 -4.20 13.17 7.53
CA ASP A 72 -4.97 13.92 6.54
C ASP A 72 -6.26 13.21 6.10
N ASP A 73 -6.46 11.95 6.49
CA ASP A 73 -7.63 11.14 6.17
C ASP A 73 -8.61 11.02 7.35
N TYR A 74 -9.83 10.52 7.09
CA TYR A 74 -10.78 10.28 8.18
C TYR A 74 -11.77 9.16 7.89
N TRP A 75 -12.22 8.50 8.98
CA TRP A 75 -13.27 7.48 8.94
C TRP A 75 -14.65 8.10 9.12
N THR A 76 -15.61 7.62 8.34
CA THR A 76 -17.01 8.11 8.35
C THR A 76 -17.96 7.17 9.09
N ALA A 77 -17.61 5.88 9.23
CA ALA A 77 -18.44 4.91 9.93
C ALA A 77 -17.97 4.74 11.38
N PRO A 78 -18.82 4.96 12.38
CA PRO A 78 -18.46 4.83 13.78
C PRO A 78 -18.23 3.38 14.20
N ASP A 79 -18.68 2.41 13.45
CA ASP A 79 -18.58 0.96 13.68
C ASP A 79 -17.52 0.27 12.79
N LYS A 80 -16.70 1.05 12.09
CA LYS A 80 -15.67 0.52 11.17
C LYS A 80 -14.76 -0.51 11.84
N LEU A 81 -14.17 -0.16 12.98
CA LEU A 81 -13.25 -1.05 13.69
C LEU A 81 -13.98 -2.33 14.18
N GLN A 82 -15.21 -2.19 14.67
CA GLN A 82 -15.99 -3.34 15.11
C GLN A 82 -16.24 -4.31 13.96
N LYS A 83 -16.74 -3.83 12.82
CA LYS A 83 -17.02 -4.67 11.65
C LYS A 83 -15.77 -5.40 11.13
N GLN A 84 -14.66 -4.70 11.03
CA GLN A 84 -13.43 -5.28 10.48
C GLN A 84 -12.80 -6.29 11.45
N VAL A 85 -12.86 -6.03 12.76
CA VAL A 85 -12.37 -6.99 13.76
C VAL A 85 -13.28 -8.21 13.83
N ASP A 86 -14.61 -8.06 13.83
CA ASP A 86 -15.56 -9.18 13.81
C ASP A 86 -15.34 -10.08 12.59
N PHE A 87 -15.10 -9.49 11.42
CA PHE A 87 -14.75 -10.25 10.22
C PHE A 87 -13.46 -11.05 10.42
N LEU A 88 -12.40 -10.42 10.89
CA LEU A 88 -11.13 -11.11 11.10
C LEU A 88 -11.21 -12.16 12.20
N GLU A 89 -12.00 -11.96 13.27
CA GLU A 89 -12.20 -12.98 14.31
C GLU A 89 -12.91 -14.22 13.77
N SER A 90 -13.87 -14.05 12.87
CA SER A 90 -14.63 -15.16 12.29
C SER A 90 -13.93 -15.84 11.10
N HIS A 91 -12.85 -15.27 10.55
CA HIS A 91 -12.16 -15.79 9.36
C HIS A 91 -10.64 -15.85 9.61
N LEU A 92 -10.16 -16.97 10.13
CA LEU A 92 -8.77 -17.09 10.59
C LEU A 92 -7.71 -17.14 9.48
N ASP A 93 -8.09 -17.49 8.27
CA ASP A 93 -7.25 -17.51 7.06
C ASP A 93 -7.03 -16.11 6.45
N TYR A 94 -7.78 -15.10 6.92
CA TYR A 94 -7.57 -13.71 6.52
C TYR A 94 -6.66 -12.99 7.50
N VAL A 95 -5.63 -12.37 6.96
CA VAL A 95 -4.64 -11.60 7.73
C VAL A 95 -4.95 -10.11 7.76
N MET A 96 -5.73 -9.63 6.80
CA MET A 96 -6.14 -8.23 6.71
C MET A 96 -7.53 -8.10 6.07
N CYS A 97 -8.20 -6.99 6.37
CA CYS A 97 -9.37 -6.56 5.63
C CYS A 97 -9.31 -5.06 5.37
N SER A 98 -9.92 -4.65 4.28
CA SER A 98 -10.09 -3.27 3.86
C SER A 98 -11.57 -2.95 3.63
N HIS A 99 -11.87 -1.73 3.28
CA HIS A 99 -13.20 -1.29 2.92
C HIS A 99 -13.14 -0.26 1.79
N ARG A 100 -14.28 0.06 1.20
CA ARG A 100 -14.39 1.10 0.17
C ARG A 100 -14.35 2.49 0.80
N TYR A 101 -13.93 3.49 0.01
CA TYR A 101 -13.77 4.86 0.46
C TYR A 101 -14.16 5.84 -0.65
N ARG A 102 -14.30 7.12 -0.29
CA ARG A 102 -14.48 8.23 -1.24
C ARG A 102 -13.26 9.12 -1.25
N LEU A 103 -13.11 9.93 -2.29
CA LEU A 103 -12.11 10.97 -2.37
C LEU A 103 -12.70 12.31 -1.93
N TYR A 104 -11.96 13.09 -1.16
CA TYR A 104 -12.27 14.49 -0.88
C TYR A 104 -11.22 15.38 -1.53
N PHE A 105 -11.60 16.13 -2.54
CA PHE A 105 -10.74 17.10 -3.21
C PHE A 105 -10.78 18.42 -2.44
N GLN A 106 -9.77 18.63 -1.59
CA GLN A 106 -9.74 19.75 -0.67
C GLN A 106 -9.76 21.11 -1.39
N LYS A 107 -9.03 21.27 -2.49
CA LYS A 107 -9.00 22.51 -3.29
C LYS A 107 -10.37 22.89 -3.86
N GLU A 108 -11.17 21.89 -4.18
CA GLU A 108 -12.50 22.06 -4.78
C GLU A 108 -13.61 22.07 -3.72
N GLY A 109 -13.29 21.69 -2.46
CA GLY A 109 -14.24 21.58 -1.37
C GLY A 109 -15.32 20.50 -1.58
N ARG A 110 -15.07 19.49 -2.43
CA ARG A 110 -16.07 18.46 -2.79
C ARG A 110 -15.61 17.04 -2.50
N ILE A 111 -16.56 16.19 -2.15
CA ILE A 111 -16.39 14.74 -2.10
C ILE A 111 -16.77 14.17 -3.47
N ASP A 112 -15.99 13.24 -3.99
CA ASP A 112 -16.27 12.52 -5.22
C ASP A 112 -17.47 11.57 -5.02
N ASP A 113 -18.37 11.54 -5.99
CA ASP A 113 -19.50 10.61 -5.98
C ASP A 113 -19.04 9.17 -6.26
N GLU A 114 -17.91 9.02 -6.94
CA GLU A 114 -17.36 7.72 -7.26
C GLU A 114 -16.71 7.04 -6.04
N ILE A 115 -17.16 5.83 -5.78
CA ILE A 115 -16.66 5.02 -4.66
C ILE A 115 -15.41 4.24 -5.13
N ARG A 116 -14.37 4.24 -4.29
CA ARG A 116 -13.11 3.53 -4.55
C ARG A 116 -12.96 2.29 -3.68
N PRO A 117 -12.36 1.21 -4.18
CA PRO A 117 -12.02 0.99 -5.60
C PRO A 117 -13.27 0.95 -6.49
N ILE A 118 -13.08 1.28 -7.77
CA ILE A 118 -14.19 1.42 -8.76
C ILE A 118 -14.86 0.08 -9.08
N GLU A 119 -14.19 -1.02 -8.83
CA GLU A 119 -14.72 -2.37 -9.09
C GLU A 119 -16.10 -2.56 -8.43
N ASN A 120 -16.98 -3.31 -9.09
CA ASN A 120 -18.23 -3.71 -8.46
C ASN A 120 -17.96 -4.68 -7.32
N LEU A 121 -18.15 -4.23 -6.09
CA LEU A 121 -17.88 -4.96 -4.85
C LEU A 121 -19.15 -5.06 -4.00
N SER A 122 -20.31 -5.32 -4.59
CA SER A 122 -21.59 -5.41 -3.87
C SER A 122 -21.55 -6.40 -2.71
N ASP A 123 -20.82 -7.51 -2.88
CA ASP A 123 -20.68 -8.59 -1.88
C ASP A 123 -19.28 -8.61 -1.24
N GLY A 124 -18.48 -7.57 -1.48
CA GLY A 124 -17.08 -7.55 -1.11
C GLY A 124 -16.22 -8.42 -2.04
N LYS A 125 -14.93 -8.51 -1.77
CA LYS A 125 -14.00 -9.30 -2.58
C LYS A 125 -12.81 -9.82 -1.81
N GLU A 126 -12.56 -11.12 -1.91
CA GLU A 126 -11.31 -11.71 -1.49
C GLU A 126 -10.16 -11.28 -2.41
N PHE A 127 -8.99 -11.10 -1.84
CA PHE A 127 -7.73 -10.89 -2.56
C PHE A 127 -6.57 -11.58 -1.84
N ASP A 128 -5.55 -11.91 -2.61
CA ASP A 128 -4.36 -12.59 -2.13
C ASP A 128 -3.08 -11.94 -2.68
N LEU A 129 -1.93 -12.53 -2.38
CA LEU A 129 -0.66 -12.09 -2.93
C LEU A 129 -0.64 -12.12 -4.46
N SER A 130 -1.26 -13.12 -5.08
CA SER A 130 -1.35 -13.25 -6.53
C SER A 130 -2.13 -12.09 -7.16
N PHE A 131 -3.23 -11.66 -6.54
CA PHE A 131 -3.99 -10.48 -6.96
C PHE A 131 -3.13 -9.21 -6.89
N LEU A 132 -2.38 -9.00 -5.80
CA LEU A 132 -1.47 -7.85 -5.64
C LEU A 132 -0.35 -7.87 -6.69
N ILE A 133 0.29 -9.01 -6.91
CA ILE A 133 1.37 -9.19 -7.89
C ILE A 133 0.91 -8.85 -9.30
N ARG A 134 -0.32 -9.18 -9.67
CA ARG A 134 -0.92 -8.82 -10.97
C ARG A 134 -1.30 -7.34 -11.11
N GLY A 135 -1.03 -6.54 -10.09
CA GLY A 135 -1.30 -5.10 -10.09
C GLY A 135 -2.68 -4.74 -9.55
N GLY A 136 -3.40 -5.68 -8.95
CA GLY A 136 -4.65 -5.44 -8.26
C GLY A 136 -4.44 -4.60 -6.99
N TRP A 137 -5.40 -3.73 -6.68
CA TRP A 137 -5.34 -2.84 -5.52
C TRP A 137 -6.75 -2.55 -5.01
N LEU A 138 -7.13 -3.20 -3.91
CA LEU A 138 -8.47 -3.09 -3.30
C LEU A 138 -8.43 -2.44 -1.90
N PHE A 139 -7.36 -1.75 -1.59
CA PHE A 139 -7.15 -1.17 -0.27
C PHE A 139 -6.44 0.18 -0.38
N GLN A 140 -6.79 1.09 0.50
CA GLN A 140 -6.08 2.32 0.78
C GLN A 140 -5.63 2.26 2.23
N THR A 141 -4.53 2.89 2.61
CA THR A 141 -3.96 2.79 3.95
C THR A 141 -5.00 3.03 5.03
N LEU A 142 -5.79 4.10 4.90
CA LEU A 142 -6.89 4.44 5.83
C LEU A 142 -7.95 3.33 5.99
N SER A 143 -8.08 2.44 5.01
CA SER A 143 -9.13 1.42 5.00
C SER A 143 -8.74 0.12 5.69
N VAL A 144 -7.44 -0.10 5.92
CA VAL A 144 -6.90 -1.41 6.29
C VAL A 144 -6.91 -1.63 7.80
N VAL A 145 -7.38 -2.82 8.19
CA VAL A 145 -7.14 -3.44 9.49
C VAL A 145 -6.45 -4.78 9.25
N PHE A 146 -5.42 -5.09 10.03
CA PHE A 146 -4.67 -6.33 9.89
C PHE A 146 -4.28 -6.93 11.23
N ARG A 147 -4.00 -8.23 11.25
CA ARG A 147 -3.53 -8.93 12.43
C ARG A 147 -2.13 -8.47 12.81
N ARG A 148 -1.89 -8.11 14.06
CA ARG A 148 -0.55 -7.77 14.53
C ARG A 148 0.46 -8.90 14.34
N THR A 149 0.03 -10.14 14.33
CA THR A 149 0.88 -11.32 14.13
C THR A 149 1.58 -11.39 12.76
N VAL A 150 1.12 -10.61 11.76
CA VAL A 150 1.81 -10.54 10.46
C VAL A 150 3.04 -9.65 10.50
N ILE A 151 3.21 -8.84 11.54
CA ILE A 151 4.37 -7.98 11.69
C ILE A 151 5.56 -8.83 12.19
N ASP A 152 6.54 -8.95 11.32
CA ASP A 152 7.89 -9.40 11.68
C ASP A 152 8.85 -8.24 11.39
N LEU A 153 9.31 -7.58 12.43
CA LEU A 153 10.19 -6.43 12.29
C LEU A 153 11.52 -6.81 11.62
N ASN A 154 12.06 -8.00 11.92
CA ASN A 154 13.29 -8.48 11.31
C ASN A 154 13.13 -8.69 9.79
N GLU A 155 11.97 -9.19 9.35
CA GLU A 155 11.63 -9.30 7.94
C GLU A 155 11.46 -7.91 7.31
N LEU A 156 10.64 -7.05 7.92
CA LEU A 156 10.30 -5.74 7.38
C LEU A 156 11.51 -4.79 7.28
N PHE A 157 12.47 -4.87 8.20
CA PHE A 157 13.68 -4.06 8.13
C PHE A 157 14.61 -4.39 6.96
N LYS A 158 14.48 -5.58 6.34
CA LYS A 158 15.28 -5.97 5.16
C LYS A 158 14.94 -5.13 3.92
N TYR A 159 13.71 -4.63 3.79
CA TYR A 159 13.30 -3.85 2.64
C TYR A 159 13.79 -2.40 2.75
N THR A 160 14.41 -1.89 1.69
CA THR A 160 14.97 -0.53 1.67
C THR A 160 13.89 0.56 1.65
N MET A 161 12.69 0.24 1.15
CA MET A 161 11.55 1.13 1.15
C MET A 161 10.46 0.64 2.08
N GLN A 162 9.82 1.58 2.78
CA GLN A 162 8.67 1.32 3.63
C GLN A 162 7.49 2.12 3.14
N ILE A 163 6.77 1.51 2.25
CA ILE A 163 5.49 2.00 1.77
C ILE A 163 4.47 0.88 1.90
N ASP A 164 3.22 1.24 1.80
CA ASP A 164 2.07 0.35 1.84
C ASP A 164 2.22 -0.88 0.93
N ALA A 165 2.70 -0.71 -0.30
CA ALA A 165 2.92 -1.83 -1.22
C ALA A 165 3.88 -2.91 -0.69
N VAL A 166 4.94 -2.52 0.05
CA VAL A 166 5.86 -3.46 0.68
C VAL A 166 5.21 -4.15 1.87
N LEU A 167 4.51 -3.39 2.72
CA LEU A 167 3.81 -3.94 3.88
C LEU A 167 2.76 -4.96 3.45
N TYR A 168 1.92 -4.63 2.48
CA TYR A 168 0.85 -5.53 2.02
C TYR A 168 1.39 -6.73 1.27
N TYR A 169 2.51 -6.59 0.54
CA TYR A 169 3.20 -7.75 -0.04
C TYR A 169 3.62 -8.74 1.06
N VAL A 170 4.27 -8.26 2.12
CA VAL A 170 4.71 -9.10 3.25
C VAL A 170 3.52 -9.70 4.01
N PHE A 171 2.46 -8.94 4.22
CA PHE A 171 1.28 -9.44 4.93
C PHE A 171 0.55 -10.51 4.13
N LEU A 172 0.36 -10.30 2.83
CA LEU A 172 -0.32 -11.26 1.95
C LEU A 172 0.49 -12.54 1.66
N LYS A 173 1.79 -12.56 1.95
CA LYS A 173 2.56 -13.82 2.03
C LYS A 173 2.09 -14.73 3.17
N LYS A 174 1.43 -14.16 4.20
CA LYS A 174 1.01 -14.86 5.42
C LYS A 174 -0.47 -15.23 5.45
N GLY A 175 -1.25 -14.80 4.46
CA GLY A 175 -2.67 -15.11 4.35
C GLY A 175 -3.40 -14.20 3.37
N LYS A 176 -4.72 -14.34 3.34
CA LYS A 176 -5.58 -13.61 2.41
C LYS A 176 -6.01 -12.24 2.97
N GLY A 177 -6.52 -11.40 2.09
CA GLY A 177 -7.22 -10.17 2.43
C GLY A 177 -8.66 -10.16 1.91
N TYR A 178 -9.48 -9.33 2.50
CA TYR A 178 -10.87 -9.13 2.08
C TYR A 178 -11.20 -7.63 2.02
N CYS A 179 -11.80 -7.19 0.93
CA CYS A 179 -12.33 -5.84 0.80
C CYS A 179 -13.84 -5.87 1.05
N MET A 180 -14.26 -5.22 2.13
CA MET A 180 -15.68 -5.07 2.48
C MET A 180 -16.40 -4.15 1.50
N PRO A 181 -17.70 -4.37 1.22
CA PRO A 181 -18.48 -3.51 0.33
C PRO A 181 -18.78 -2.13 0.93
N ASP A 182 -18.71 -2.01 2.25
CA ASP A 182 -19.03 -0.78 2.99
C ASP A 182 -18.09 0.37 2.62
N VAL A 183 -18.65 1.59 2.53
CA VAL A 183 -17.88 2.84 2.41
C VAL A 183 -17.70 3.42 3.80
N MET A 184 -16.48 3.31 4.37
CA MET A 184 -16.27 3.66 5.78
C MET A 184 -15.19 4.74 5.99
N GLY A 185 -14.71 5.39 4.93
CA GLY A 185 -13.71 6.43 5.06
C GLY A 185 -13.60 7.34 3.85
N VAL A 186 -12.86 8.41 4.02
CA VAL A 186 -12.59 9.43 3.01
C VAL A 186 -11.09 9.68 2.94
N TYR A 187 -10.53 9.50 1.74
CA TYR A 187 -9.16 9.85 1.39
C TYR A 187 -9.09 11.30 0.92
N ARG A 188 -8.27 12.12 1.58
CA ARG A 188 -8.12 13.52 1.25
C ARG A 188 -7.05 13.73 0.18
N VAL A 189 -7.44 14.39 -0.91
CA VAL A 189 -6.55 14.80 -2.00
C VAL A 189 -6.24 16.28 -1.83
N HIS A 190 -4.96 16.63 -1.58
CA HIS A 190 -4.50 18.00 -1.39
C HIS A 190 -3.06 18.19 -1.87
N ASP A 191 -2.66 19.44 -2.08
CA ASP A 191 -1.38 19.79 -2.72
C ASP A 191 -0.14 19.45 -1.85
N ALA A 192 -0.31 19.34 -0.53
CA ALA A 192 0.76 18.98 0.40
C ALA A 192 0.87 17.46 0.66
N GLY A 193 -0.03 16.63 0.12
CA GLY A 193 -0.01 15.19 0.30
C GLY A 193 1.19 14.54 -0.39
N VAL A 194 1.89 13.64 0.30
CA VAL A 194 3.09 12.96 -0.23
C VAL A 194 2.83 12.24 -1.54
N TRP A 195 1.65 11.61 -1.67
CA TRP A 195 1.29 10.87 -2.88
C TRP A 195 0.49 11.72 -3.87
N SER A 196 -0.48 12.47 -3.40
CA SER A 196 -1.40 13.25 -4.23
C SER A 196 -0.72 14.43 -4.93
N SER A 197 0.36 14.99 -4.37
CA SER A 197 1.18 16.03 -4.99
C SER A 197 2.06 15.53 -6.14
N LEU A 198 2.32 14.23 -6.20
CA LEU A 198 3.16 13.64 -7.24
C LEU A 198 2.39 13.54 -8.56
N ASN A 199 3.02 13.97 -9.66
CA ASN A 199 2.48 13.66 -10.97
C ASN A 199 2.52 12.15 -11.26
N LEU A 200 1.69 11.71 -12.20
CA LEU A 200 1.49 10.30 -12.52
C LEU A 200 2.80 9.55 -12.85
N ASN A 201 3.77 10.20 -13.49
CA ASN A 201 5.05 9.56 -13.81
C ASN A 201 5.90 9.33 -12.54
N HIS A 202 5.92 10.28 -11.62
CA HIS A 202 6.59 10.11 -10.33
C HIS A 202 5.92 9.02 -9.47
N GLN A 203 4.60 8.97 -9.41
CA GLN A 203 3.85 7.90 -8.72
C GLN A 203 4.22 6.52 -9.28
N ARG A 204 4.26 6.38 -10.61
CA ARG A 204 4.63 5.13 -11.28
C ARG A 204 6.08 4.73 -10.98
N MET A 205 6.98 5.72 -11.00
CA MET A 205 8.38 5.49 -10.70
C MET A 205 8.59 5.06 -9.24
N PHE A 206 7.90 5.71 -8.32
CA PHE A 206 7.92 5.36 -6.91
C PHE A 206 7.39 3.93 -6.68
N SER A 207 6.28 3.58 -7.32
CA SER A 207 5.73 2.23 -7.30
C SER A 207 6.70 1.19 -7.88
N LEU A 208 7.45 1.53 -8.93
CA LEU A 208 8.45 0.64 -9.53
C LEU A 208 9.65 0.42 -8.59
N LYS A 209 10.13 1.50 -7.94
CA LYS A 209 11.20 1.41 -6.94
C LYS A 209 10.81 0.51 -5.77
N ALA A 210 9.56 0.59 -5.31
CA ALA A 210 9.06 -0.28 -4.25
C ALA A 210 9.07 -1.77 -4.64
N ARG A 211 8.57 -2.09 -5.85
CA ARG A 211 8.58 -3.47 -6.36
C ARG A 211 10.00 -4.00 -6.55
N LYS A 212 10.90 -3.14 -7.02
CA LYS A 212 12.32 -3.48 -7.09
C LYS A 212 12.92 -3.74 -5.71
N ALA A 213 12.58 -2.95 -4.69
CA ALA A 213 13.04 -3.17 -3.32
C ALA A 213 12.54 -4.52 -2.76
N ILE A 214 11.33 -4.94 -3.13
CA ILE A 214 10.83 -6.29 -2.81
C ILE A 214 11.69 -7.35 -3.50
N TYR A 215 11.93 -7.21 -4.80
CA TYR A 215 12.77 -8.17 -5.52
C TYR A 215 14.21 -8.23 -4.98
N ASP A 216 14.78 -7.12 -4.55
CA ASP A 216 16.17 -7.09 -4.01
C ASP A 216 16.32 -7.97 -2.76
N VAL A 217 15.23 -8.19 -2.02
CA VAL A 217 15.20 -9.06 -0.84
C VAL A 217 14.79 -10.50 -1.22
N GLU A 218 13.68 -10.65 -1.94
CA GLU A 218 13.02 -11.94 -2.18
C GLU A 218 13.73 -12.78 -3.27
N LYS A 219 14.15 -12.15 -4.36
CA LYS A 219 14.78 -12.80 -5.54
C LYS A 219 13.93 -13.88 -6.20
N THR A 220 12.61 -13.82 -6.04
CA THR A 220 11.65 -14.80 -6.56
C THR A 220 11.02 -14.38 -7.88
N ASP A 221 10.41 -15.33 -8.59
CA ASP A 221 9.66 -15.07 -9.81
C ASP A 221 8.42 -14.21 -9.54
N GLU A 222 7.77 -14.40 -8.40
CA GLU A 222 6.63 -13.59 -7.95
C GLU A 222 7.02 -12.12 -7.79
N ALA A 223 8.19 -11.86 -7.17
CA ALA A 223 8.70 -10.51 -7.04
C ALA A 223 9.08 -9.89 -8.40
N ALA A 224 9.61 -10.69 -9.33
CA ALA A 224 9.88 -10.25 -10.71
C ALA A 224 8.57 -9.98 -11.48
N LEU A 225 7.54 -10.81 -11.32
CA LEU A 225 6.19 -10.59 -11.86
C LEU A 225 5.57 -9.31 -11.30
N PHE A 226 5.78 -9.02 -10.02
CA PHE A 226 5.29 -7.79 -9.42
C PHE A 226 5.95 -6.55 -10.03
N ILE A 227 7.24 -6.59 -10.36
CA ILE A 227 7.89 -5.54 -11.17
C ILE A 227 7.20 -5.42 -12.53
N LEU A 228 7.00 -6.55 -13.21
CA LEU A 228 6.43 -6.59 -14.54
C LEU A 228 5.02 -5.99 -14.58
N SER A 229 4.20 -6.22 -13.55
CA SER A 229 2.83 -5.67 -13.45
C SER A 229 2.79 -4.14 -13.56
N GLN A 230 3.85 -3.44 -13.15
CA GLN A 230 3.93 -1.99 -13.28
C GLN A 230 3.95 -1.53 -14.74
N PHE A 231 4.45 -2.36 -15.65
CA PHE A 231 4.48 -2.07 -17.07
C PHE A 231 3.12 -2.28 -17.77
N SER A 232 2.11 -2.77 -17.07
CA SER A 232 0.72 -2.73 -17.56
C SER A 232 0.18 -1.29 -17.68
N ARG A 233 0.87 -0.30 -17.10
CA ARG A 233 0.52 1.13 -17.13
C ARG A 233 1.54 1.91 -17.97
N PRO A 234 1.13 2.85 -18.87
CA PRO A 234 2.07 3.61 -19.70
C PRO A 234 3.05 4.45 -18.83
N MET A 235 4.31 4.53 -19.23
CA MET A 235 5.36 5.31 -18.57
C MET A 235 5.91 6.38 -19.53
N GLY A 236 6.21 7.57 -19.02
CA GLY A 236 6.77 8.65 -19.82
C GLY A 236 8.22 8.35 -20.24
N ARG A 237 8.56 8.59 -21.53
CA ARG A 237 9.92 8.36 -22.09
C ARG A 237 11.00 9.14 -21.34
N ILE A 238 10.73 10.39 -20.97
CA ILE A 238 11.68 11.26 -20.24
C ILE A 238 12.05 10.67 -18.89
N GLN A 239 11.10 10.04 -18.20
CA GLN A 239 11.34 9.43 -16.91
C GLN A 239 12.23 8.18 -17.03
N VAL A 240 12.07 7.40 -18.09
CA VAL A 240 12.94 6.25 -18.38
C VAL A 240 14.39 6.71 -18.55
N ILE A 241 14.62 7.82 -19.28
CA ILE A 241 15.95 8.37 -19.50
C ILE A 241 16.58 8.85 -18.18
N ARG A 242 15.82 9.56 -17.34
CA ARG A 242 16.32 10.06 -16.05
C ARG A 242 16.72 8.95 -15.07
N GLU A 243 16.03 7.82 -15.12
CA GLU A 243 16.26 6.67 -14.23
C GLU A 243 16.93 5.51 -14.98
N TYR A 244 17.74 5.81 -16.01
CA TYR A 244 18.31 4.80 -16.91
C TYR A 244 19.01 3.63 -16.19
N SER A 245 19.81 3.92 -15.17
CA SER A 245 20.54 2.89 -14.42
C SER A 245 19.59 1.89 -13.72
N MET A 246 18.47 2.38 -13.21
CA MET A 246 17.43 1.53 -12.61
C MET A 246 16.73 0.69 -13.67
N PHE A 247 16.40 1.26 -14.82
CA PHE A 247 15.78 0.52 -15.92
C PHE A 247 16.69 -0.58 -16.47
N VAL A 248 17.99 -0.34 -16.59
CA VAL A 248 18.96 -1.37 -16.97
C VAL A 248 18.97 -2.52 -15.97
N ARG A 249 18.95 -2.22 -14.66
CA ARG A 249 18.90 -3.27 -13.63
C ARG A 249 17.61 -4.07 -13.69
N ILE A 250 16.48 -3.41 -13.82
CA ILE A 250 15.16 -4.07 -13.97
C ILE A 250 15.13 -4.93 -15.23
N THR A 251 15.62 -4.41 -16.36
CA THR A 251 15.70 -5.17 -17.62
C THR A 251 16.49 -6.46 -17.44
N LYS A 252 17.66 -6.41 -16.77
CA LYS A 252 18.44 -7.61 -16.45
C LYS A 252 17.68 -8.61 -15.59
N ILE A 253 16.94 -8.15 -14.58
CA ILE A 253 16.06 -8.98 -13.75
C ILE A 253 15.00 -9.67 -14.62
N LEU A 254 14.28 -8.91 -15.42
CA LEU A 254 13.22 -9.45 -16.26
C LEU A 254 13.76 -10.43 -17.31
N ILE A 255 14.92 -10.16 -17.90
CA ILE A 255 15.58 -11.08 -18.84
C ILE A 255 15.94 -12.41 -18.15
N ALA A 256 16.45 -12.37 -16.93
CA ALA A 256 16.81 -13.57 -16.20
C ALA A 256 15.61 -14.48 -15.92
N HIS A 257 14.44 -13.89 -15.64
CA HIS A 257 13.23 -14.65 -15.32
C HIS A 257 12.37 -15.00 -16.56
N PHE A 258 12.25 -14.10 -17.52
CA PHE A 258 11.29 -14.21 -18.62
C PHE A 258 11.94 -14.35 -20.01
N GLY A 259 13.26 -14.24 -20.10
CA GLY A 259 14.02 -14.34 -21.36
C GLY A 259 14.12 -13.02 -22.15
N ALA A 260 15.22 -12.87 -22.90
CA ALA A 260 15.55 -11.64 -23.60
C ALA A 260 14.53 -11.25 -24.68
N GLY A 261 14.04 -12.24 -25.44
CA GLY A 261 13.08 -11.98 -26.52
C GLY A 261 11.76 -11.37 -26.04
N PHE A 262 11.23 -11.89 -24.94
CA PHE A 262 10.03 -11.34 -24.30
C PHE A 262 10.24 -9.91 -23.79
N VAL A 263 11.32 -9.70 -23.05
CA VAL A 263 11.60 -8.39 -22.46
C VAL A 263 11.87 -7.34 -23.52
N LEU A 264 12.62 -7.68 -24.56
CA LEU A 264 12.87 -6.77 -25.68
C LEU A 264 11.58 -6.36 -26.40
N ARG A 265 10.70 -7.32 -26.70
CA ARG A 265 9.39 -7.07 -27.30
C ARG A 265 8.54 -6.17 -26.42
N MET A 266 8.47 -6.45 -25.12
CA MET A 266 7.79 -5.63 -24.13
C MET A 266 8.30 -4.18 -24.16
N TRP A 267 9.63 -3.96 -24.17
CA TRP A 267 10.22 -2.63 -24.24
C TRP A 267 9.90 -1.92 -25.56
N ILE A 268 9.97 -2.61 -26.68
CA ILE A 268 9.62 -2.07 -28.01
C ILE A 268 8.17 -1.60 -28.01
N ASP A 269 7.24 -2.44 -27.60
CA ASP A 269 5.81 -2.13 -27.56
C ASP A 269 5.51 -0.93 -26.66
N ARG A 270 6.23 -0.80 -25.54
CA ARG A 270 6.03 0.28 -24.58
C ARG A 270 6.68 1.59 -25.00
N LEU A 271 7.94 1.56 -25.39
CA LEU A 271 8.72 2.77 -25.67
C LEU A 271 8.42 3.36 -27.04
N LEU A 272 8.18 2.50 -28.03
CA LEU A 272 7.95 2.94 -29.41
C LEU A 272 6.46 3.14 -29.73
N PHE A 273 5.59 2.22 -29.28
CA PHE A 273 4.18 2.21 -29.66
C PHE A 273 3.23 2.64 -28.55
N ASN A 274 3.73 2.86 -27.33
CA ASN A 274 2.92 3.22 -26.14
C ASN A 274 1.73 2.26 -25.88
N LYS A 275 1.86 0.99 -26.32
CA LYS A 275 0.84 -0.04 -26.15
C LYS A 275 0.77 -0.48 -24.69
N LYS A 276 -0.42 -0.78 -24.18
CA LYS A 276 -0.63 -1.45 -22.90
C LYS A 276 -0.34 -2.94 -23.04
N LEU A 277 0.30 -3.59 -22.06
CA LEU A 277 0.29 -5.06 -21.97
C LEU A 277 -1.17 -5.52 -21.87
N CYS A 278 -1.63 -6.33 -22.84
CA CYS A 278 -2.96 -6.89 -22.76
C CYS A 278 -3.02 -7.90 -21.62
N VAL A 279 -4.20 -8.03 -21.00
CA VAL A 279 -4.47 -9.05 -19.97
C VAL A 279 -4.07 -10.44 -20.48
N ASN A 280 -4.27 -10.71 -21.77
CA ASN A 280 -3.88 -11.98 -22.43
C ASN A 280 -2.36 -12.23 -22.44
N GLU A 281 -1.53 -11.20 -22.54
CA GLU A 281 -0.07 -11.36 -22.47
C GLU A 281 0.38 -11.68 -21.03
N PHE A 282 -0.35 -11.19 -20.03
CA PHE A 282 -0.13 -11.56 -18.63
C PHE A 282 -0.48 -13.03 -18.38
N TYR A 283 -1.58 -13.53 -18.96
CA TYR A 283 -1.93 -14.96 -18.90
C TYR A 283 -0.93 -15.84 -19.65
N GLN A 284 -0.36 -15.37 -20.76
CA GLN A 284 0.72 -16.09 -21.44
C GLN A 284 1.99 -16.20 -20.60
N ILE A 285 2.30 -15.21 -19.77
CA ILE A 285 3.43 -15.24 -18.82
C ILE A 285 3.12 -16.22 -17.69
N GLU A 286 1.91 -16.21 -17.14
CA GLU A 286 1.49 -17.20 -16.13
C GLU A 286 1.56 -18.62 -16.68
N ASP A 287 1.09 -18.83 -17.90
CA ASP A 287 1.13 -20.13 -18.55
C ASP A 287 2.57 -20.56 -18.87
N PHE A 288 3.44 -19.63 -19.25
CA PHE A 288 4.87 -19.87 -19.40
C PHE A 288 5.53 -20.26 -18.08
N CYS A 289 5.22 -19.55 -16.97
CA CYS A 289 5.71 -19.88 -15.64
C CYS A 289 5.21 -21.25 -15.17
N ARG A 290 3.93 -21.57 -15.41
CA ARG A 290 3.35 -22.90 -15.11
C ARG A 290 4.01 -24.03 -15.92
N ARG A 291 4.25 -23.84 -17.23
CA ARG A 291 4.90 -24.84 -18.10
C ARG A 291 6.35 -25.11 -17.69
N LYS A 292 7.07 -24.12 -17.16
CA LYS A 292 8.43 -24.30 -16.66
C LYS A 292 8.50 -24.86 -15.24
N LYS A 293 7.37 -25.29 -14.63
CA LYS A 293 7.31 -25.74 -13.23
C LYS A 293 7.89 -24.73 -12.23
N ILE A 294 7.82 -23.46 -12.54
CA ILE A 294 8.15 -22.38 -11.64
C ILE A 294 6.92 -22.28 -10.70
N ARG A 295 7.07 -22.91 -9.50
CA ARG A 295 6.06 -22.90 -8.44
C ARG A 295 6.12 -21.61 -7.65
#